data_aad41d6aec08cfa0754a5faca3fb2782
#
_entry.id   aad41d6aec08cfa0754a5faca3fb2782
#
_cell.length_a   1.000
_cell.length_b   1.000
_cell.length_c   1.000
_cell.angle_alpha   90.00
_cell.angle_beta   90.00
_cell.angle_gamma   90.00
#
_symmetry.space_group_name_H-M   'P 1'
#
loop_
_entity.id
_entity.type
_entity.pdbx_description
1 polymer ?
#
loop_
_entity_poly.entity_id
_entity_poly.type
_entity_poly.pdbx_seq_one_letter_code
_entity_poly.pdbx_strand_id
1 'polypeptide(L)'
;MTGIQCLITPAWTPDVAHTLHPLDDEAAFAASFALMQQLRPHLSCPERYVAQLTRQAQQGYRLLGARDAERIVGLAGYRLQENLIYGRFVYIDDLVVSPDLQRSGLGAQLLDAVRAEAMRLGCDHLVLDTGLHNALAQRFYFRCGLLSRGMHFCEDLRP
;
A
#
# COMPACT_ATOMS: atom_id res chain seq x y z
N MET A 1 -13.61 5.49 -40.52
CA MET A 1 -13.54 6.11 -39.19
C MET A 1 -12.51 5.36 -38.38
N THR A 2 -11.28 5.88 -38.37
CA THR A 2 -10.09 5.22 -37.82
C THR A 2 -9.95 5.66 -36.37
N GLY A 3 -10.15 4.74 -35.45
CA GLY A 3 -9.99 5.00 -34.01
C GLY A 3 -8.51 5.22 -33.68
N ILE A 4 -8.18 6.38 -33.16
CA ILE A 4 -6.88 6.71 -32.59
C ILE A 4 -6.80 6.00 -31.24
N GLN A 5 -6.09 4.88 -31.24
CA GLN A 5 -5.71 4.16 -30.03
C GLN A 5 -4.55 4.96 -29.39
N CYS A 6 -4.86 5.80 -28.42
CA CYS A 6 -3.86 6.52 -27.64
C CYS A 6 -3.15 5.52 -26.72
N LEU A 7 -2.05 4.96 -27.18
CA LEU A 7 -1.10 4.19 -26.36
C LEU A 7 -0.35 5.16 -25.47
N ILE A 8 -0.91 5.45 -24.30
CA ILE A 8 -0.17 6.09 -23.21
C ILE A 8 0.66 5.00 -22.56
N THR A 9 1.83 4.73 -23.09
CA THR A 9 2.88 4.02 -22.36
C THR A 9 3.35 4.96 -21.25
N PRO A 10 3.27 4.57 -19.97
CA PRO A 10 3.89 5.35 -18.92
C PRO A 10 5.40 5.39 -19.19
N ALA A 11 5.94 6.59 -19.40
CA ALA A 11 7.38 6.84 -19.60
C ALA A 11 8.12 6.72 -18.26
N TRP A 12 7.98 5.54 -17.62
CA TRP A 12 8.67 5.23 -16.39
C TRP A 12 9.22 3.80 -16.48
N THR A 13 10.54 3.71 -16.63
CA THR A 13 11.29 2.45 -16.48
C THR A 13 11.83 2.41 -15.06
N PRO A 14 11.53 1.38 -14.25
CA PRO A 14 12.16 1.24 -12.95
C PRO A 14 13.66 1.00 -13.13
N ASP A 15 14.48 1.92 -12.61
CA ASP A 15 15.94 1.83 -12.70
C ASP A 15 16.51 0.64 -11.91
N VAL A 16 15.75 0.14 -10.93
CA VAL A 16 16.06 -1.09 -10.16
C VAL A 16 14.75 -1.77 -9.76
N ALA A 17 14.54 -3.01 -10.21
CA ALA A 17 13.44 -3.83 -9.74
C ALA A 17 13.79 -4.38 -8.35
N HIS A 18 13.18 -3.82 -7.30
CA HIS A 18 13.29 -4.38 -5.94
C HIS A 18 12.52 -5.69 -5.84
N THR A 19 13.08 -6.63 -5.09
CA THR A 19 12.37 -7.89 -4.82
C THR A 19 11.32 -7.66 -3.76
N LEU A 20 10.08 -8.08 -4.06
CA LEU A 20 8.94 -7.97 -3.16
C LEU A 20 8.71 -9.31 -2.47
N HIS A 21 8.54 -9.29 -1.16
CA HIS A 21 8.32 -10.47 -0.33
C HIS A 21 7.16 -10.26 0.64
N PRO A 22 6.32 -11.28 0.88
CA PRO A 22 5.43 -11.28 2.03
C PRO A 22 6.23 -11.15 3.33
N LEU A 23 5.72 -10.34 4.25
CA LEU A 23 6.22 -10.26 5.62
C LEU A 23 5.13 -10.86 6.50
N ASP A 24 5.33 -12.09 6.96
CA ASP A 24 4.27 -12.94 7.55
C ASP A 24 4.66 -13.57 8.89
N ASP A 25 5.84 -13.25 9.41
CA ASP A 25 6.29 -13.67 10.73
C ASP A 25 6.68 -12.48 11.63
N GLU A 26 6.85 -12.74 12.92
CA GLU A 26 7.18 -11.72 13.92
C GLU A 26 8.51 -11.03 13.65
N ALA A 27 9.51 -11.75 13.13
CA ALA A 27 10.82 -11.19 12.81
C ALA A 27 10.72 -10.20 11.63
N ALA A 28 9.95 -10.55 10.59
CA ALA A 28 9.67 -9.69 9.45
C ALA A 28 8.85 -8.47 9.87
N PHE A 29 7.87 -8.64 10.75
CA PHE A 29 7.11 -7.52 11.32
C PHE A 29 8.02 -6.59 12.11
N ALA A 30 8.88 -7.11 12.99
CA ALA A 30 9.84 -6.30 13.74
C ALA A 30 10.78 -5.53 12.81
N ALA A 31 11.28 -6.15 11.75
CA ALA A 31 12.13 -5.49 10.76
C ALA A 31 11.42 -4.36 9.99
N SER A 32 10.10 -4.42 9.84
CA SER A 32 9.30 -3.40 9.15
C SER A 32 9.00 -2.17 10.01
N PHE A 33 9.18 -2.24 11.33
CA PHE A 33 8.75 -1.22 12.29
C PHE A 33 9.30 0.17 11.94
N ALA A 34 10.60 0.29 11.72
CA ALA A 34 11.26 1.59 11.50
C ALA A 34 10.70 2.33 10.27
N LEU A 35 10.34 1.60 9.22
CA LEU A 35 9.73 2.20 8.02
C LEU A 35 8.24 2.50 8.24
N MET A 36 7.50 1.59 8.90
CA MET A 36 6.09 1.82 9.22
C MET A 36 5.90 3.02 10.16
N GLN A 37 6.81 3.23 11.11
CA GLN A 37 6.77 4.39 12.01
C GLN A 37 6.85 5.73 11.26
N GLN A 38 7.53 5.79 10.12
CA GLN A 38 7.57 7.00 9.29
C GLN A 38 6.18 7.34 8.71
N LEU A 39 5.37 6.33 8.38
CA LEU A 39 3.99 6.52 7.95
C LEU A 39 3.05 6.75 9.12
N ARG A 40 3.30 6.10 10.26
CA ARG A 40 2.47 6.07 11.46
C ARG A 40 3.26 6.55 12.69
N PRO A 41 3.53 7.85 12.84
CA PRO A 41 4.43 8.37 13.89
C PRO A 41 3.98 8.07 15.32
N HIS A 42 2.71 7.76 15.54
CA HIS A 42 2.17 7.37 16.85
C HIS A 42 2.63 5.97 17.30
N LEU A 43 3.18 5.16 16.41
CA LEU A 43 3.75 3.86 16.77
C LEU A 43 5.09 4.10 17.51
N SER A 44 5.11 3.89 18.82
CA SER A 44 6.26 4.18 19.67
C SER A 44 6.95 2.94 20.26
N CYS A 45 6.34 1.75 20.14
CA CYS A 45 6.80 0.53 20.77
C CYS A 45 6.81 -0.63 19.75
N PRO A 46 8.02 -1.13 19.37
CA PRO A 46 8.14 -2.23 18.41
C PRO A 46 7.38 -3.49 18.82
N GLU A 47 7.41 -3.85 20.10
CA GLU A 47 6.76 -5.06 20.60
C GLU A 47 5.22 -4.98 20.48
N ARG A 48 4.65 -3.80 20.78
CA ARG A 48 3.21 -3.54 20.59
C ARG A 48 2.83 -3.55 19.13
N TYR A 49 3.68 -3.03 18.26
CA TYR A 49 3.49 -3.06 16.82
C TYR A 49 3.46 -4.49 16.29
N VAL A 50 4.46 -5.33 16.64
CA VAL A 50 4.50 -6.74 16.26
C VAL A 50 3.25 -7.48 16.74
N ALA A 51 2.89 -7.33 18.02
CA ALA A 51 1.70 -7.95 18.58
C ALA A 51 0.40 -7.48 17.88
N GLN A 52 0.34 -6.22 17.46
CA GLN A 52 -0.79 -5.69 16.69
C GLN A 52 -0.84 -6.30 15.30
N LEU A 53 0.28 -6.35 14.56
CA LEU A 53 0.32 -6.96 13.23
C LEU A 53 -0.01 -8.45 13.27
N THR A 54 0.47 -9.18 14.28
CA THR A 54 0.13 -10.59 14.48
C THR A 54 -1.39 -10.79 14.60
N ARG A 55 -2.07 -9.95 15.39
CA ARG A 55 -3.55 -9.99 15.48
C ARG A 55 -4.22 -9.59 14.16
N GLN A 56 -3.72 -8.55 13.49
CA GLN A 56 -4.29 -8.10 12.21
C GLN A 56 -4.09 -9.15 11.10
N ALA A 57 -2.95 -9.85 11.10
CA ALA A 57 -2.70 -10.94 10.16
C ALA A 57 -3.72 -12.09 10.31
N GLN A 58 -4.12 -12.41 11.54
CA GLN A 58 -5.22 -13.35 11.82
C GLN A 58 -6.59 -12.85 11.31
N GLN A 59 -6.75 -11.54 11.18
CA GLN A 59 -7.95 -10.88 10.65
C GLN A 59 -7.87 -10.58 9.15
N GLY A 60 -6.89 -11.17 8.46
CA GLY A 60 -6.75 -11.04 7.00
C GLY A 60 -5.84 -9.92 6.51
N TYR A 61 -5.22 -9.15 7.40
CA TYR A 61 -4.17 -8.19 6.98
C TYR A 61 -2.97 -8.93 6.40
N ARG A 62 -2.43 -8.39 5.33
CA ARG A 62 -1.20 -8.89 4.68
C ARG A 62 -0.23 -7.72 4.54
N LEU A 63 1.05 -7.99 4.75
CA LEU A 63 2.12 -7.00 4.60
C LEU A 63 3.10 -7.47 3.52
N LEU A 64 3.27 -6.65 2.49
CA LEU A 64 4.25 -6.86 1.43
C LEU A 64 5.41 -5.90 1.67
N GLY A 65 6.64 -6.40 1.66
CA GLY A 65 7.86 -5.62 1.83
C GLY A 65 8.72 -5.63 0.57
N ALA A 66 9.30 -4.47 0.25
CA ALA A 66 10.38 -4.35 -0.72
C ALA A 66 11.71 -4.29 0.03
N ARG A 67 12.70 -5.08 -0.42
CA ARG A 67 14.05 -5.11 0.17
C ARG A 67 15.10 -4.52 -0.77
N ASP A 68 16.03 -3.81 -0.15
CA ASP A 68 17.31 -3.42 -0.72
C ASP A 68 18.38 -4.02 0.20
N ALA A 69 19.03 -5.11 -0.25
CA ALA A 69 19.85 -5.98 0.58
C ALA A 69 19.06 -6.45 1.82
N GLU A 70 19.54 -6.15 3.02
CA GLU A 70 18.89 -6.52 4.28
C GLU A 70 17.86 -5.50 4.77
N ARG A 71 17.79 -4.32 4.13
CA ARG A 71 16.91 -3.22 4.56
C ARG A 71 15.54 -3.32 3.90
N ILE A 72 14.48 -3.18 4.68
CA ILE A 72 13.14 -2.96 4.14
C ILE A 72 13.01 -1.48 3.74
N VAL A 73 12.74 -1.25 2.46
CA VAL A 73 12.72 0.08 1.84
C VAL A 73 11.34 0.49 1.32
N GLY A 74 10.40 -0.43 1.33
CA GLY A 74 9.02 -0.17 0.95
C GLY A 74 8.07 -1.15 1.60
N LEU A 75 6.85 -0.70 1.92
CA LEU A 75 5.80 -1.53 2.52
C LEU A 75 4.46 -1.24 1.86
N ALA A 76 3.68 -2.29 1.65
CA ALA A 76 2.25 -2.20 1.33
C ALA A 76 1.47 -3.14 2.25
N GLY A 77 0.66 -2.56 3.13
CA GLY A 77 -0.27 -3.29 3.98
C GLY A 77 -1.66 -3.30 3.36
N TYR A 78 -2.29 -4.46 3.25
CA TYR A 78 -3.59 -4.58 2.60
C TYR A 78 -4.41 -5.74 3.16
N ARG A 79 -5.71 -5.72 2.87
CA ARG A 79 -6.63 -6.81 3.23
C ARG A 79 -7.70 -7.03 2.17
N LEU A 80 -8.13 -8.28 2.04
CA LEU A 80 -9.30 -8.63 1.26
C LEU A 80 -10.54 -8.29 2.06
N GLN A 81 -11.49 -7.59 1.42
CA GLN A 81 -12.78 -7.21 2.02
C GLN A 81 -13.92 -7.46 1.04
N GLU A 82 -15.14 -7.44 1.56
CA GLU A 82 -16.37 -7.48 0.78
C GLU A 82 -17.41 -6.56 1.41
N ASN A 83 -18.08 -5.76 0.58
CA ASN A 83 -19.21 -4.92 0.99
C ASN A 83 -20.19 -4.71 -0.17
N LEU A 84 -21.34 -4.07 0.14
CA LEU A 84 -22.40 -3.84 -0.87
C LEU A 84 -22.08 -2.72 -1.87
N ILE A 85 -21.02 -1.93 -1.65
CA ILE A 85 -20.64 -0.82 -2.53
C ILE A 85 -19.66 -1.30 -3.60
N TYR A 86 -18.64 -2.06 -3.19
CA TYR A 86 -17.52 -2.48 -4.05
C TYR A 86 -17.52 -3.97 -4.37
N GLY A 87 -18.49 -4.75 -3.84
CA GLY A 87 -18.42 -6.20 -3.92
C GLY A 87 -17.17 -6.72 -3.21
N ARG A 88 -16.42 -7.59 -3.87
CA ARG A 88 -15.14 -8.11 -3.37
C ARG A 88 -14.00 -7.19 -3.80
N PHE A 89 -13.21 -6.73 -2.86
CA PHE A 89 -12.15 -5.76 -3.13
C PHE A 89 -10.94 -5.94 -2.21
N VAL A 90 -9.79 -5.42 -2.64
CA VAL A 90 -8.63 -5.25 -1.76
C VAL A 90 -8.62 -3.80 -1.27
N TYR A 91 -8.47 -3.63 0.04
CA TYR A 91 -8.25 -2.35 0.68
C TYR A 91 -6.78 -2.22 1.09
N ILE A 92 -6.11 -1.15 0.65
CA ILE A 92 -4.75 -0.83 1.06
C ILE A 92 -4.81 0.08 2.29
N ASP A 93 -4.36 -0.44 3.42
CA ASP A 93 -4.28 0.27 4.69
C ASP A 93 -3.03 1.17 4.76
N ASP A 94 -1.91 0.66 4.27
CA ASP A 94 -0.60 1.28 4.40
C ASP A 94 0.18 1.21 3.09
N LEU A 95 0.78 2.31 2.68
CA LEU A 95 1.73 2.35 1.57
C LEU A 95 2.83 3.35 1.90
N VAL A 96 4.05 2.88 2.05
CA VAL A 96 5.19 3.73 2.39
C VAL A 96 6.45 3.29 1.66
N VAL A 97 7.25 4.27 1.26
CA VAL A 97 8.58 4.09 0.65
C VAL A 97 9.56 4.93 1.44
N SER A 98 10.72 4.35 1.72
CA SER A 98 11.84 5.03 2.38
C SER A 98 12.15 6.36 1.68
N PRO A 99 12.40 7.46 2.42
CA PRO A 99 12.55 8.80 1.85
C PRO A 99 13.64 8.90 0.76
N ASP A 100 14.72 8.16 0.91
CA ASP A 100 15.84 8.10 -0.05
C ASP A 100 15.47 7.41 -1.38
N LEU A 101 14.42 6.58 -1.39
CA LEU A 101 13.90 5.90 -2.58
C LEU A 101 12.53 6.42 -3.05
N GLN A 102 12.05 7.51 -2.48
CA GLN A 102 10.86 8.16 -3.02
C GLN A 102 11.14 8.68 -4.44
N ARG A 103 10.11 8.63 -5.30
CA ARG A 103 10.19 9.00 -6.74
C ARG A 103 11.06 8.07 -7.59
N SER A 104 11.59 6.97 -7.05
CA SER A 104 12.27 5.92 -7.81
C SER A 104 11.30 4.96 -8.54
N GLY A 105 9.98 5.10 -8.26
CA GLY A 105 8.95 4.21 -8.76
C GLY A 105 8.61 3.03 -7.87
N LEU A 106 9.31 2.84 -6.79
CA LEU A 106 9.04 1.72 -5.87
C LEU A 106 7.61 1.72 -5.34
N GLY A 107 7.03 2.90 -5.08
CA GLY A 107 5.62 3.01 -4.67
C GLY A 107 4.64 2.47 -5.72
N ALA A 108 4.90 2.72 -7.01
CA ALA A 108 4.10 2.17 -8.09
C ALA A 108 4.29 0.65 -8.22
N GLN A 109 5.52 0.15 -8.07
CA GLN A 109 5.80 -1.28 -8.06
C GLN A 109 5.05 -2.02 -6.94
N LEU A 110 5.03 -1.47 -5.72
CA LEU A 110 4.25 -2.01 -4.60
C LEU A 110 2.74 -2.01 -4.89
N LEU A 111 2.22 -0.89 -5.41
CA LEU A 111 0.81 -0.77 -5.75
C LEU A 111 0.41 -1.75 -6.86
N ASP A 112 1.26 -1.94 -7.87
CA ASP A 112 1.02 -2.88 -8.96
C ASP A 112 1.04 -4.34 -8.49
N ALA A 113 1.92 -4.68 -7.56
CA ALA A 113 1.94 -6.00 -6.94
C ALA A 113 0.64 -6.30 -6.16
N VAL A 114 0.15 -5.33 -5.38
CA VAL A 114 -1.14 -5.47 -4.68
C VAL A 114 -2.30 -5.52 -5.66
N ARG A 115 -2.26 -4.77 -6.77
CA ARG A 115 -3.26 -4.82 -7.85
C ARG A 115 -3.30 -6.20 -8.52
N ALA A 116 -2.13 -6.78 -8.81
CA ALA A 116 -2.03 -8.12 -9.37
C ALA A 116 -2.61 -9.17 -8.41
N GLU A 117 -2.35 -9.04 -7.11
CA GLU A 117 -2.93 -9.92 -6.09
C GLU A 117 -4.46 -9.75 -6.00
N ALA A 118 -4.98 -8.52 -6.04
CA ALA A 118 -6.41 -8.27 -6.08
C ALA A 118 -7.09 -8.95 -7.28
N MET A 119 -6.48 -8.86 -8.47
CA MET A 119 -6.97 -9.55 -9.67
C MET A 119 -6.92 -11.07 -9.50
N ARG A 120 -5.84 -11.62 -8.95
CA ARG A 120 -5.71 -13.05 -8.67
C ARG A 120 -6.79 -13.55 -7.69
N LEU A 121 -7.19 -12.72 -6.73
CA LEU A 121 -8.24 -13.00 -5.76
C LEU A 121 -9.65 -12.80 -6.32
N GLY A 122 -9.80 -12.38 -7.59
CA GLY A 122 -11.09 -12.13 -8.22
C GLY A 122 -11.80 -10.91 -7.65
N CYS A 123 -11.05 -9.87 -7.29
CA CYS A 123 -11.62 -8.62 -6.79
C CYS A 123 -12.03 -7.69 -7.91
N ASP A 124 -13.16 -7.00 -7.72
CA ASP A 124 -13.67 -6.00 -8.66
C ASP A 124 -13.00 -4.63 -8.49
N HIS A 125 -12.47 -4.35 -7.29
CA HIS A 125 -11.94 -3.04 -6.92
C HIS A 125 -10.66 -3.14 -6.09
N LEU A 126 -9.82 -2.10 -6.24
CA LEU A 126 -8.72 -1.74 -5.35
C LEU A 126 -9.07 -0.40 -4.71
N VAL A 127 -9.11 -0.34 -3.40
CA VAL A 127 -9.57 0.82 -2.63
C VAL A 127 -8.48 1.24 -1.64
N LEU A 128 -8.33 2.52 -1.43
CA LEU A 128 -7.47 3.11 -0.40
C LEU A 128 -7.98 4.50 -0.02
N ASP A 129 -7.51 4.98 1.12
CA ASP A 129 -7.71 6.35 1.56
C ASP A 129 -6.38 7.10 1.70
N THR A 130 -6.44 8.42 1.52
CA THR A 130 -5.32 9.32 1.85
C THR A 130 -5.87 10.62 2.41
N GLY A 131 -5.09 11.25 3.31
CA GLY A 131 -5.49 12.51 3.91
C GLY A 131 -5.72 13.61 2.88
N LEU A 132 -6.75 14.43 3.08
CA LEU A 132 -7.08 15.56 2.19
C LEU A 132 -5.93 16.56 2.07
N HIS A 133 -5.08 16.66 3.09
CA HIS A 133 -3.88 17.51 3.11
C HIS A 133 -2.68 16.91 2.36
N ASN A 134 -2.72 15.61 2.01
CA ASN A 134 -1.59 14.91 1.39
C ASN A 134 -1.65 15.00 -0.15
N ALA A 135 -1.40 16.19 -0.69
CA ALA A 135 -1.45 16.45 -2.13
C ALA A 135 -0.46 15.58 -2.94
N LEU A 136 0.70 15.23 -2.37
CA LEU A 136 1.68 14.39 -3.05
C LEU A 136 1.19 12.95 -3.23
N ALA A 137 0.57 12.38 -2.21
CA ALA A 137 -0.04 11.05 -2.29
C ALA A 137 -1.22 11.06 -3.26
N GLN A 138 -2.09 12.07 -3.21
CA GLN A 138 -3.20 12.21 -4.17
C GLN A 138 -2.69 12.24 -5.61
N ARG A 139 -1.68 13.08 -5.90
CA ARG A 139 -1.05 13.14 -7.23
C ARG A 139 -0.47 11.79 -7.65
N PHE A 140 0.15 11.06 -6.73
CA PHE A 140 0.70 9.73 -6.98
C PHE A 140 -0.42 8.75 -7.38
N TYR A 141 -1.51 8.68 -6.62
CA TYR A 141 -2.62 7.77 -6.91
C TYR A 141 -3.32 8.10 -8.23
N PHE A 142 -3.55 9.38 -8.54
CA PHE A 142 -4.08 9.77 -9.85
C PHE A 142 -3.18 9.33 -11.01
N ARG A 143 -1.86 9.45 -10.87
CA ARG A 143 -0.90 8.97 -11.88
C ARG A 143 -0.92 7.43 -12.03
N CYS A 144 -1.21 6.71 -10.96
CA CYS A 144 -1.37 5.26 -10.97
C CYS A 144 -2.77 4.81 -11.44
N GLY A 145 -3.62 5.75 -11.91
CA GLY A 145 -4.93 5.45 -12.49
C GLY A 145 -6.06 5.28 -11.48
N LEU A 146 -5.86 5.61 -10.19
CA LEU A 146 -6.94 5.61 -9.21
C LEU A 146 -7.73 6.93 -9.30
N LEU A 147 -9.03 6.85 -9.02
CA LEU A 147 -9.92 8.00 -9.00
C LEU A 147 -10.48 8.22 -7.60
N SER A 148 -10.55 9.47 -7.16
CA SER A 148 -11.24 9.81 -5.92
C SER A 148 -12.74 9.64 -6.11
N ARG A 149 -13.38 8.78 -5.31
CA ARG A 149 -14.81 8.45 -5.43
C ARG A 149 -15.63 8.76 -4.18
N GLY A 150 -14.99 9.12 -3.09
CA GLY A 150 -15.66 9.41 -1.83
C GLY A 150 -14.79 10.19 -0.88
N MET A 151 -15.37 10.59 0.24
CA MET A 151 -14.67 11.19 1.37
C MET A 151 -14.75 10.23 2.56
N HIS A 152 -13.66 10.15 3.31
CA HIS A 152 -13.59 9.41 4.55
C HIS A 152 -13.98 10.33 5.71
N PHE A 153 -14.92 9.88 6.55
CA PHE A 153 -15.32 10.56 7.77
C PHE A 153 -14.89 9.74 8.98
N CYS A 154 -14.29 10.37 9.97
CA CYS A 154 -13.82 9.74 11.19
C CYS A 154 -14.23 10.57 12.40
N GLU A 155 -14.64 9.91 13.47
CA GLU A 155 -14.93 10.50 14.77
C GLU A 155 -14.10 9.80 15.84
N ASP A 156 -13.42 10.55 16.68
CA ASP A 156 -12.72 10.01 17.84
C ASP A 156 -13.74 9.69 18.94
N LEU A 157 -13.90 8.39 19.26
CA LEU A 157 -14.86 7.94 20.28
C LEU A 157 -14.27 7.90 21.71
N ARG A 158 -12.99 8.25 21.84
CA ARG A 158 -12.30 8.34 23.14
C ARG A 158 -11.77 9.77 23.29
N PRO A 159 -12.03 10.40 24.45
CA PRO A 159 -11.50 11.72 24.74
C PRO A 159 -9.97 11.73 24.89
#